data_f8068eaf50def29c299a1a755ec6ebb4
#
_entry.id   f8068eaf50def29c299a1a755ec6ebb4
#
_cell.length_a   1.000
_cell.length_b   1.000
_cell.length_c   1.000
_cell.angle_alpha   90.00
_cell.angle_beta   90.00
_cell.angle_gamma   90.00
#
_symmetry.space_group_name_H-M   'P 1'
#
loop_
_entity.id
_entity.type
_entity.pdbx_description
1 polymer ?
#
loop_
_entity_poly.entity_id
_entity_poly.type
_entity_poly.pdbx_seq_one_letter_code
_entity_poly.pdbx_strand_id
1 'polypeptide(L)'
;VRIEDIDTPRCVLGAAEVILPQLATCGLLPDAPPVWQSARGALYQQALDQLIAQGHAYPCACSRKDIEDAHAAQGHARERHAALPYPGTCRNGLRGRPARSWRFNTTEFKPNKALALTDKAQTAITSIANGTVHWTDRRLGPQSQHVASAVGDFVLRRADGLWAYQLAVVVDDAAQHITHVVRGEDLADNTPRQ
;
A
#
# COMPACT_ATOMS: atom_id res chain seq x y z
N VAL A 1 9.86 8.56 -15.38
CA VAL A 1 8.71 9.19 -14.72
C VAL A 1 7.54 8.23 -14.70
N ARG A 2 6.81 8.16 -13.57
CA ARG A 2 5.55 7.42 -13.41
C ARG A 2 4.43 8.42 -13.15
N ILE A 3 3.35 8.30 -13.91
CA ILE A 3 2.12 9.07 -13.73
C ILE A 3 1.17 8.23 -12.86
N GLU A 4 0.90 8.68 -11.65
CA GLU A 4 0.11 7.96 -10.66
C GLU A 4 -1.38 8.32 -10.78
N ASP A 5 -1.99 7.89 -11.87
CA ASP A 5 -3.36 8.21 -12.30
C ASP A 5 -4.39 7.10 -12.02
N ILE A 6 -4.11 6.20 -11.07
CA ILE A 6 -5.04 5.11 -10.71
C ILE A 6 -6.29 5.59 -9.97
N ASP A 7 -6.24 6.73 -9.29
CA ASP A 7 -7.41 7.32 -8.63
C ASP A 7 -8.12 8.29 -9.57
N THR A 8 -8.64 7.76 -10.66
CA THR A 8 -9.24 8.51 -11.76
C THR A 8 -10.23 9.60 -11.33
N PRO A 9 -11.10 9.43 -10.29
CA PRO A 9 -12.00 10.49 -9.85
C PRO A 9 -11.31 11.74 -9.27
N ARG A 10 -10.06 11.62 -8.84
CA ARG A 10 -9.27 12.72 -8.28
C ARG A 10 -8.21 13.24 -9.24
N CYS A 11 -7.99 12.57 -10.36
CA CYS A 11 -7.06 13.02 -11.38
C CYS A 11 -7.64 14.15 -12.22
N VAL A 12 -6.85 15.19 -12.45
CA VAL A 12 -7.21 16.27 -13.35
C VAL A 12 -6.82 15.87 -14.77
N LEU A 13 -7.80 15.82 -15.67
CA LEU A 13 -7.57 15.50 -17.08
C LEU A 13 -6.57 16.51 -17.68
N GLY A 14 -5.58 16.02 -18.41
CA GLY A 14 -4.55 16.86 -19.03
C GLY A 14 -3.44 17.32 -18.09
N ALA A 15 -3.48 16.97 -16.81
CA ALA A 15 -2.46 17.41 -15.85
C ALA A 15 -1.06 16.90 -16.20
N ALA A 16 -0.93 15.67 -16.67
CA ALA A 16 0.35 15.09 -17.03
C ALA A 16 0.98 15.80 -18.23
N GLU A 17 0.18 16.15 -19.24
CA GLU A 17 0.58 16.89 -20.45
C GLU A 17 1.11 18.31 -20.12
N VAL A 18 0.66 18.88 -18.99
CA VAL A 18 1.16 20.17 -18.50
C VAL A 18 2.41 19.98 -17.64
N ILE A 19 2.40 18.98 -16.75
CA ILE A 19 3.48 18.75 -15.77
C ILE A 19 4.77 18.28 -16.45
N LEU A 20 4.69 17.38 -17.44
CA LEU A 20 5.87 16.84 -18.12
C LEU A 20 6.73 17.92 -18.79
N PRO A 21 6.19 18.89 -19.56
CA PRO A 21 6.96 20.02 -20.09
C PRO A 21 7.54 20.94 -19.00
N GLN A 22 6.83 21.13 -17.88
CA GLN A 22 7.32 21.91 -16.75
C GLN A 22 8.54 21.23 -16.12
N LEU A 23 8.50 19.91 -15.91
CA LEU A 23 9.65 19.13 -15.43
C LEU A 23 10.85 19.27 -16.41
N ALA A 24 10.60 19.16 -17.71
CA ALA A 24 11.62 19.32 -18.72
C ALA A 24 12.26 20.73 -18.69
N THR A 25 11.46 21.77 -18.48
CA THR A 25 11.95 23.15 -18.31
C THR A 25 12.86 23.30 -17.08
N CYS A 26 12.60 22.51 -16.02
CA CYS A 26 13.43 22.43 -14.83
C CYS A 26 14.67 21.53 -15.01
N GLY A 27 14.92 21.00 -16.21
CA GLY A 27 16.01 20.07 -16.49
C GLY A 27 15.76 18.63 -16.01
N LEU A 28 14.55 18.30 -15.58
CA LEU A 28 14.14 16.96 -15.11
C LEU A 28 13.57 16.16 -16.28
N LEU A 29 14.47 15.66 -17.13
CA LEU A 29 14.10 14.80 -18.26
C LEU A 29 14.00 13.33 -17.80
N PRO A 30 12.98 12.58 -18.25
CA PRO A 30 12.89 11.17 -17.93
C PRO A 30 13.90 10.37 -18.74
N ASP A 31 14.56 9.37 -18.12
CA ASP A 31 15.50 8.45 -18.76
C ASP A 31 14.80 7.44 -19.70
N ALA A 32 13.50 7.25 -19.50
CA ALA A 32 12.64 6.38 -20.30
C ALA A 32 11.26 7.03 -20.49
N PRO A 33 10.47 6.61 -21.49
CA PRO A 33 9.11 7.11 -21.67
C PRO A 33 8.29 7.04 -20.38
N PRO A 34 7.49 8.06 -20.08
CA PRO A 34 6.63 8.05 -18.89
C PRO A 34 5.69 6.83 -18.88
N VAL A 35 5.49 6.25 -17.70
CA VAL A 35 4.62 5.10 -17.46
C VAL A 35 3.36 5.56 -16.73
N TRP A 36 2.20 5.14 -17.20
CA TRP A 36 0.90 5.48 -16.64
C TRP A 36 0.38 4.31 -15.79
N GLN A 37 0.04 4.53 -14.54
CA GLN A 37 -0.48 3.49 -13.65
C GLN A 37 -1.83 2.95 -14.13
N SER A 38 -2.69 3.79 -14.70
CA SER A 38 -3.98 3.40 -15.27
C SER A 38 -3.85 2.32 -16.36
N ALA A 39 -2.74 2.27 -17.08
CA ALA A 39 -2.46 1.26 -18.10
C ALA A 39 -1.90 -0.06 -17.55
N ARG A 40 -1.63 -0.14 -16.24
CA ARG A 40 -0.91 -1.28 -15.62
C ARG A 40 -1.81 -2.23 -14.82
N GLY A 41 -3.13 -2.09 -14.92
CA GLY A 41 -4.10 -2.87 -14.16
C GLY A 41 -3.89 -4.39 -14.18
N ALA A 42 -3.41 -4.95 -15.30
CA ALA A 42 -3.10 -6.38 -15.42
C ALA A 42 -1.97 -6.83 -14.48
N LEU A 43 -0.93 -6.00 -14.29
CA LEU A 43 0.17 -6.30 -13.36
C LEU A 43 -0.31 -6.26 -11.91
N TYR A 44 -1.16 -5.30 -11.56
CA TYR A 44 -1.74 -5.21 -10.21
C TYR A 44 -2.67 -6.38 -9.93
N GLN A 45 -3.45 -6.82 -10.93
CA GLN A 45 -4.29 -8.01 -10.79
C GLN A 45 -3.44 -9.25 -10.57
N GLN A 46 -2.39 -9.45 -11.35
CA GLN A 46 -1.47 -10.57 -11.17
C GLN A 46 -0.84 -10.60 -9.77
N ALA A 47 -0.41 -9.43 -9.26
CA ALA A 47 0.14 -9.32 -7.92
C ALA A 47 -0.91 -9.65 -6.84
N LEU A 48 -2.15 -9.17 -7.00
CA LEU A 48 -3.24 -9.50 -6.09
C LEU A 48 -3.54 -11.01 -6.12
N ASP A 49 -3.60 -11.64 -7.31
CA ASP A 49 -3.87 -13.07 -7.45
C ASP A 49 -2.78 -13.92 -6.78
N GLN A 50 -1.51 -13.50 -6.87
CA GLN A 50 -0.41 -14.14 -6.14
C GLN A 50 -0.58 -14.03 -4.62
N LEU A 51 -0.95 -12.86 -4.11
CA LEU A 51 -1.21 -12.67 -2.67
C LEU A 51 -2.40 -13.51 -2.19
N ILE A 52 -3.45 -13.64 -3.01
CA ILE A 52 -4.61 -14.51 -2.71
C ILE A 52 -4.17 -15.98 -2.67
N ALA A 53 -3.42 -16.44 -3.67
CA ALA A 53 -2.94 -17.82 -3.74
C ALA A 53 -2.03 -18.20 -2.55
N GLN A 54 -1.31 -17.22 -2.01
CA GLN A 54 -0.44 -17.38 -0.84
C GLN A 54 -1.18 -17.22 0.50
N GLY A 55 -2.47 -16.87 0.49
CA GLY A 55 -3.24 -16.61 1.71
C GLY A 55 -2.95 -15.25 2.37
N HIS A 56 -2.20 -14.37 1.68
CA HIS A 56 -1.85 -13.05 2.20
C HIS A 56 -2.90 -11.97 1.87
N ALA A 57 -3.85 -12.26 1.00
CA ALA A 57 -4.97 -11.36 0.71
C ALA A 57 -6.30 -12.08 0.79
N TYR A 58 -7.33 -11.37 1.24
CA TYR A 58 -8.67 -11.91 1.40
C TYR A 58 -9.75 -10.87 1.02
N PRO A 59 -10.95 -11.33 0.60
CA PRO A 59 -12.06 -10.45 0.27
C PRO A 59 -12.68 -9.84 1.53
N CYS A 60 -13.13 -8.58 1.45
CA CYS A 60 -13.75 -7.87 2.53
C CYS A 60 -15.08 -7.25 2.10
N ALA A 61 -16.13 -7.42 2.92
CA ALA A 61 -17.46 -6.86 2.71
C ALA A 61 -17.73 -5.60 3.56
N CYS A 62 -16.79 -5.18 4.43
CA CYS A 62 -17.02 -4.08 5.36
C CYS A 62 -17.03 -2.72 4.66
N SER A 63 -18.01 -1.90 5.03
CA SER A 63 -18.03 -0.46 4.83
C SER A 63 -17.22 0.26 5.92
N ARG A 64 -17.04 1.57 5.80
CA ARG A 64 -16.45 2.40 6.87
C ARG A 64 -17.26 2.31 8.16
N LYS A 65 -18.60 2.32 8.04
CA LYS A 65 -19.49 2.20 9.18
C LYS A 65 -19.32 0.85 9.89
N ASP A 66 -19.22 -0.28 9.16
CA ASP A 66 -18.98 -1.58 9.77
C ASP A 66 -17.69 -1.60 10.61
N ILE A 67 -16.66 -0.87 10.17
CA ILE A 67 -15.39 -0.77 10.90
C ILE A 67 -15.57 0.10 12.16
N GLU A 68 -16.25 1.23 12.06
CA GLU A 68 -16.58 2.10 13.19
C GLU A 68 -17.42 1.35 14.24
N ASP A 69 -18.45 0.64 13.82
CA ASP A 69 -19.33 -0.15 14.69
C ASP A 69 -18.55 -1.27 15.40
N ALA A 70 -17.61 -1.92 14.70
CA ALA A 70 -16.75 -2.94 15.29
C ALA A 70 -15.82 -2.39 16.38
N HIS A 71 -15.26 -1.20 16.19
CA HIS A 71 -14.46 -0.52 17.21
C HIS A 71 -15.30 -0.06 18.39
N ALA A 72 -16.47 0.51 18.14
CA ALA A 72 -17.40 0.91 19.19
C ALA A 72 -17.82 -0.27 20.08
N ALA A 73 -18.08 -1.45 19.47
CA ALA A 73 -18.39 -2.67 20.20
C ALA A 73 -17.23 -3.18 21.08
N GLN A 74 -15.99 -2.78 20.79
CA GLN A 74 -14.79 -3.09 21.59
C GLN A 74 -14.48 -2.01 22.64
N GLY A 75 -15.33 -0.98 22.76
CA GLY A 75 -15.16 0.10 23.73
C GLY A 75 -14.13 1.16 23.32
N HIS A 76 -13.67 1.15 22.06
CA HIS A 76 -12.75 2.17 21.57
C HIS A 76 -13.52 3.44 21.20
N ALA A 77 -13.25 4.54 21.92
CA ALA A 77 -13.80 5.84 21.58
C ALA A 77 -13.25 6.33 20.24
N ARG A 78 -14.11 6.92 19.43
CA ARG A 78 -13.72 7.54 18.15
C ARG A 78 -12.91 8.82 18.42
N GLU A 79 -11.62 8.78 18.18
CA GLU A 79 -10.84 10.01 18.06
C GLU A 79 -11.17 10.71 16.72
N ARG A 80 -11.45 12.01 16.79
CA ARG A 80 -11.69 12.80 15.57
C ARG A 80 -10.44 12.77 14.70
N HIS A 81 -10.59 12.37 13.42
CA HIS A 81 -9.54 12.32 12.41
C HIS A 81 -8.51 11.18 12.52
N ALA A 82 -8.58 10.29 13.49
CA ALA A 82 -7.76 9.09 13.50
C ALA A 82 -8.30 8.04 12.52
N ALA A 83 -7.40 7.50 11.68
CA ALA A 83 -7.73 6.32 10.87
C ALA A 83 -7.84 5.10 11.80
N LEU A 84 -9.01 4.49 11.87
CA LEU A 84 -9.22 3.28 12.67
C LEU A 84 -8.56 2.09 11.98
N PRO A 85 -7.66 1.34 12.67
CA PRO A 85 -7.10 0.10 12.14
C PRO A 85 -8.22 -0.89 11.82
N TYR A 86 -8.12 -1.58 10.70
CA TYR A 86 -9.14 -2.57 10.36
C TYR A 86 -9.05 -3.79 11.30
N PRO A 87 -10.15 -4.18 11.99
CA PRO A 87 -10.11 -5.19 13.06
C PRO A 87 -10.07 -6.63 12.55
N GLY A 88 -10.01 -6.86 11.23
CA GLY A 88 -9.95 -8.22 10.68
C GLY A 88 -11.29 -8.96 10.56
N THR A 89 -12.41 -8.27 10.62
CA THR A 89 -13.78 -8.83 10.66
C THR A 89 -14.06 -9.89 9.57
N CYS A 90 -13.48 -9.72 8.36
CA CYS A 90 -13.70 -10.62 7.23
C CYS A 90 -12.58 -11.66 7.01
N ARG A 91 -11.57 -11.75 7.87
CA ARG A 91 -10.47 -12.74 7.70
C ARG A 91 -11.00 -14.17 7.64
N ASN A 92 -12.01 -14.48 8.45
CA ASN A 92 -12.60 -15.81 8.52
C ASN A 92 -13.86 -15.96 7.64
N GLY A 93 -14.00 -15.13 6.61
CA GLY A 93 -15.08 -15.21 5.63
C GLY A 93 -16.09 -14.07 5.68
N LEU A 94 -16.88 -13.98 4.64
CA LEU A 94 -17.79 -12.85 4.39
C LEU A 94 -19.16 -12.99 5.05
N ARG A 95 -19.47 -14.15 5.66
CA ARG A 95 -20.76 -14.45 6.31
C ARG A 95 -21.96 -14.20 5.38
N GLY A 96 -21.85 -14.65 4.13
CA GLY A 96 -22.89 -14.50 3.11
C GLY A 96 -22.98 -13.11 2.46
N ARG A 97 -22.16 -12.13 2.86
CA ARG A 97 -22.13 -10.80 2.23
C ARG A 97 -21.30 -10.82 0.94
N PRO A 98 -21.64 -10.04 -0.08
CA PRO A 98 -20.81 -9.90 -1.28
C PRO A 98 -19.48 -9.20 -0.95
N ALA A 99 -18.39 -9.65 -1.59
CA ALA A 99 -17.11 -8.98 -1.50
C ALA A 99 -17.19 -7.58 -2.13
N ARG A 100 -16.56 -6.59 -1.48
CA ARG A 100 -16.50 -5.21 -1.96
C ARG A 100 -15.07 -4.75 -2.24
N SER A 101 -14.12 -5.24 -1.45
CA SER A 101 -12.72 -4.85 -1.51
C SER A 101 -11.82 -6.05 -1.22
N TRP A 102 -10.54 -5.89 -1.47
CA TRP A 102 -9.51 -6.86 -1.08
C TRP A 102 -8.56 -6.23 -0.07
N ARG A 103 -8.18 -7.01 0.95
CA ARG A 103 -7.27 -6.55 2.01
C ARG A 103 -6.07 -7.47 2.15
N PHE A 104 -4.94 -6.88 2.53
CA PHE A 104 -3.75 -7.61 2.94
C PHE A 104 -3.92 -8.10 4.39
N ASN A 105 -3.58 -9.35 4.66
CA ASN A 105 -3.60 -9.93 6.00
C ASN A 105 -2.28 -9.64 6.73
N THR A 106 -2.30 -8.67 7.62
CA THR A 106 -1.09 -8.24 8.35
C THR A 106 -0.68 -9.17 9.48
N THR A 107 -1.55 -10.08 9.92
CA THR A 107 -1.27 -10.99 11.05
C THR A 107 -0.64 -12.31 10.62
N GLU A 108 -0.91 -12.75 9.39
CA GLU A 108 -0.38 -14.00 8.82
C GLU A 108 0.93 -13.80 8.04
N PHE A 109 1.33 -12.53 7.85
CA PHE A 109 2.51 -12.24 7.07
C PHE A 109 3.78 -12.68 7.80
N LYS A 110 4.37 -13.76 7.31
CA LYS A 110 5.72 -14.20 7.67
C LYS A 110 6.60 -13.94 6.44
N PRO A 111 7.55 -13.00 6.53
CA PRO A 111 8.45 -12.77 5.41
C PRO A 111 9.14 -14.09 5.06
N ASN A 112 8.97 -14.54 3.83
CA ASN A 112 9.66 -15.73 3.36
C ASN A 112 11.17 -15.44 3.34
N LYS A 113 12.00 -16.40 3.76
CA LYS A 113 13.48 -16.27 3.69
C LYS A 113 13.98 -15.93 2.27
N ALA A 114 13.19 -16.23 1.23
CA ALA A 114 13.48 -15.86 -0.14
C ALA A 114 13.31 -14.36 -0.44
N LEU A 115 12.65 -13.58 0.46
CA LEU A 115 12.64 -12.12 0.44
C LEU A 115 13.83 -11.52 1.18
N ALA A 116 14.79 -12.33 1.62
CA ALA A 116 16.14 -11.86 1.93
C ALA A 116 16.71 -11.30 0.61
N LEU A 117 16.46 -10.01 0.41
CA LEU A 117 16.97 -9.23 -0.69
C LEU A 117 18.46 -9.54 -0.83
N THR A 118 18.83 -9.96 -2.03
CA THR A 118 20.21 -10.21 -2.41
C THR A 118 21.13 -9.12 -1.88
N ASP A 119 22.30 -9.48 -1.39
CA ASP A 119 23.34 -8.71 -0.66
C ASP A 119 23.78 -7.35 -1.23
N LYS A 120 23.08 -6.77 -2.17
CA LYS A 120 23.46 -5.50 -2.83
C LYS A 120 22.48 -4.34 -2.64
N ALA A 121 21.26 -4.57 -2.18
CA ALA A 121 20.38 -3.49 -1.78
C ALA A 121 20.59 -3.23 -0.29
N GLN A 122 21.10 -2.06 0.08
CA GLN A 122 21.02 -1.55 1.44
C GLN A 122 19.54 -1.38 1.77
N THR A 123 18.91 -2.47 2.18
CA THR A 123 17.50 -2.49 2.51
C THR A 123 17.32 -1.63 3.73
N ALA A 124 16.50 -0.59 3.62
CA ALA A 124 16.12 0.23 4.76
C ALA A 124 15.43 -0.60 5.85
N ILE A 125 14.78 -1.72 5.49
CA ILE A 125 14.17 -2.67 6.42
C ILE A 125 15.28 -3.52 7.05
N THR A 126 15.49 -3.34 8.33
CA THR A 126 16.52 -4.04 9.09
C THR A 126 16.04 -5.37 9.66
N SER A 127 14.77 -5.48 10.01
CA SER A 127 14.15 -6.73 10.46
C SER A 127 12.63 -6.67 10.51
N ILE A 128 12.00 -7.85 10.51
CA ILE A 128 10.59 -8.02 10.86
C ILE A 128 10.55 -9.05 12.00
N ALA A 129 10.14 -8.61 13.17
CA ALA A 129 10.03 -9.44 14.34
C ALA A 129 8.66 -9.27 15.03
N ASN A 130 7.97 -10.38 15.27
CA ASN A 130 6.66 -10.39 15.95
C ASN A 130 5.63 -9.40 15.33
N GLY A 131 5.60 -9.27 14.00
CA GLY A 131 4.70 -8.34 13.30
C GLY A 131 5.14 -6.88 13.33
N THR A 132 6.28 -6.58 13.94
CA THR A 132 6.89 -5.24 13.94
C THR A 132 7.93 -5.16 12.84
N VAL A 133 7.76 -4.18 11.96
CA VAL A 133 8.73 -3.82 10.93
C VAL A 133 9.68 -2.78 11.49
N HIS A 134 10.98 -3.04 11.40
CA HIS A 134 12.02 -2.10 11.77
C HIS A 134 12.75 -1.63 10.51
N TRP A 135 12.96 -0.33 10.39
CA TRP A 135 13.72 0.23 9.26
C TRP A 135 14.55 1.43 9.71
N THR A 136 15.46 1.85 8.86
CA THR A 136 16.24 3.07 9.08
C THR A 136 15.93 4.07 8.00
N ASP A 137 15.31 5.18 8.37
CA ASP A 137 15.15 6.34 7.52
C ASP A 137 16.41 7.21 7.56
N ARG A 138 16.85 7.75 6.42
CA ARG A 138 18.09 8.54 6.37
C ARG A 138 18.01 9.85 7.13
N ARG A 139 16.81 10.42 7.29
CA ARG A 139 16.58 11.68 8.02
C ARG A 139 16.06 11.42 9.43
N LEU A 140 15.07 10.52 9.58
CA LEU A 140 14.39 10.26 10.85
C LEU A 140 15.15 9.26 11.74
N GLY A 141 16.17 8.58 11.20
CA GLY A 141 16.91 7.54 11.93
C GLY A 141 16.12 6.23 12.07
N PRO A 142 16.41 5.44 13.11
CA PRO A 142 15.75 4.17 13.36
C PRO A 142 14.24 4.35 13.62
N GLN A 143 13.44 3.59 12.91
CA GLN A 143 11.98 3.60 12.99
C GLN A 143 11.44 2.19 13.22
N SER A 144 10.25 2.09 13.78
CA SER A 144 9.55 0.81 13.92
C SER A 144 8.05 0.99 13.94
N GLN A 145 7.32 0.01 13.40
CA GLN A 145 5.86 0.00 13.45
C GLN A 145 5.34 -1.45 13.53
N HIS A 146 4.45 -1.70 14.45
CA HIS A 146 3.66 -2.93 14.47
C HIS A 146 2.43 -2.74 13.57
N VAL A 147 2.52 -3.20 12.31
CA VAL A 147 1.57 -2.87 11.26
C VAL A 147 0.15 -3.32 11.60
N ALA A 148 0.00 -4.51 12.18
CA ALA A 148 -1.32 -5.07 12.51
C ALA A 148 -2.09 -4.22 13.54
N SER A 149 -1.41 -3.58 14.49
CA SER A 149 -2.06 -2.72 15.49
C SER A 149 -2.16 -1.26 15.05
N ALA A 150 -1.16 -0.75 14.33
CA ALA A 150 -1.13 0.66 13.91
C ALA A 150 -2.06 0.93 12.70
N VAL A 151 -2.20 -0.03 11.81
CA VAL A 151 -2.93 0.11 10.54
C VAL A 151 -4.04 -0.93 10.40
N GLY A 152 -3.81 -2.14 10.91
CA GLY A 152 -4.65 -3.31 10.61
C GLY A 152 -4.47 -3.78 9.17
N ASP A 153 -5.40 -4.60 8.71
CA ASP A 153 -5.36 -5.10 7.34
C ASP A 153 -5.77 -3.99 6.35
N PHE A 154 -4.83 -3.55 5.57
CA PHE A 154 -5.03 -2.44 4.64
C PHE A 154 -5.56 -2.90 3.28
N VAL A 155 -6.20 -1.97 2.57
CA VAL A 155 -6.85 -2.24 1.28
C VAL A 155 -5.81 -2.36 0.18
N LEU A 156 -5.95 -3.39 -0.66
CA LEU A 156 -5.20 -3.62 -1.91
C LEU A 156 -6.02 -3.23 -3.14
N ARG A 157 -7.33 -3.57 -3.13
CA ARG A 157 -8.29 -3.16 -4.15
C ARG A 157 -9.53 -2.60 -3.48
N ARG A 158 -9.96 -1.41 -3.90
CA ARG A 158 -11.05 -0.65 -3.30
C ARG A 158 -12.41 -1.18 -3.73
N ALA A 159 -13.45 -0.77 -3.01
CA ALA A 159 -14.85 -1.15 -3.29
C ALA A 159 -15.40 -0.56 -4.60
N ASP A 160 -14.82 0.52 -5.08
CA ASP A 160 -15.12 1.13 -6.37
C ASP A 160 -14.33 0.50 -7.54
N GLY A 161 -13.58 -0.58 -7.27
CA GLY A 161 -12.79 -1.32 -8.24
C GLY A 161 -11.39 -0.73 -8.51
N LEU A 162 -11.07 0.43 -7.96
CA LEU A 162 -9.76 1.07 -8.13
C LEU A 162 -8.68 0.35 -7.31
N TRP A 163 -7.46 0.39 -7.81
CA TRP A 163 -6.29 -0.13 -7.10
C TRP A 163 -5.91 0.81 -5.96
N ALA A 164 -5.51 0.24 -4.83
CA ALA A 164 -4.99 1.02 -3.74
C ALA A 164 -3.52 1.38 -3.99
N TYR A 165 -3.13 2.59 -3.57
CA TYR A 165 -1.75 3.07 -3.64
C TYR A 165 -0.74 2.05 -3.08
N GLN A 166 -1.08 1.41 -1.97
CA GLN A 166 -0.21 0.44 -1.30
C GLN A 166 0.16 -0.78 -2.16
N LEU A 167 -0.70 -1.20 -3.08
CA LEU A 167 -0.38 -2.28 -4.01
C LEU A 167 0.34 -1.72 -5.24
N ALA A 168 -0.23 -0.68 -5.84
CA ALA A 168 0.24 -0.17 -7.13
C ALA A 168 1.69 0.33 -7.06
N VAL A 169 2.04 1.12 -6.03
CA VAL A 169 3.40 1.65 -5.91
C VAL A 169 4.44 0.55 -5.72
N VAL A 170 4.12 -0.48 -4.92
CA VAL A 170 5.05 -1.60 -4.66
C VAL A 170 5.29 -2.42 -5.93
N VAL A 171 4.22 -2.72 -6.68
CA VAL A 171 4.33 -3.46 -7.95
C VAL A 171 5.13 -2.66 -8.98
N ASP A 172 4.90 -1.36 -9.05
CA ASP A 172 5.60 -0.50 -9.98
C ASP A 172 7.06 -0.29 -9.61
N ASP A 173 7.35 -0.05 -8.33
CA ASP A 173 8.72 0.12 -7.84
C ASP A 173 9.55 -1.14 -8.10
N ALA A 174 8.97 -2.32 -7.87
CA ALA A 174 9.61 -3.59 -8.20
C ALA A 174 9.84 -3.74 -9.71
N ALA A 175 8.85 -3.45 -10.54
CA ALA A 175 8.93 -3.57 -11.99
C ALA A 175 9.90 -2.55 -12.62
N GLN A 176 10.05 -1.39 -12.00
CA GLN A 176 10.93 -0.30 -12.45
C GLN A 176 12.30 -0.32 -11.77
N HIS A 177 12.58 -1.33 -10.93
CA HIS A 177 13.83 -1.50 -10.19
C HIS A 177 14.19 -0.27 -9.33
N ILE A 178 13.19 0.34 -8.68
CA ILE A 178 13.39 1.46 -7.78
C ILE A 178 14.10 0.96 -6.52
N THR A 179 15.24 1.55 -6.20
CA THR A 179 16.10 1.18 -5.07
C THR A 179 16.12 2.23 -3.97
N HIS A 180 15.72 3.46 -4.27
CA HIS A 180 15.72 4.56 -3.32
C HIS A 180 14.41 5.34 -3.43
N VAL A 181 13.76 5.57 -2.28
CA VAL A 181 12.53 6.35 -2.19
C VAL A 181 12.79 7.62 -1.38
N VAL A 182 12.45 8.77 -1.96
CA VAL A 182 12.45 10.07 -1.28
C VAL A 182 11.03 10.62 -1.32
N ARG A 183 10.49 10.96 -0.17
CA ARG A 183 9.10 11.44 -0.03
C ARG A 183 8.93 12.38 1.15
N GLY A 184 7.79 13.04 1.26
CA GLY A 184 7.44 13.86 2.42
C GLY A 184 7.43 13.05 3.71
N GLU A 185 7.79 13.69 4.83
CA GLU A 185 7.81 13.05 6.16
C GLU A 185 6.43 12.52 6.57
N ASP A 186 5.36 13.19 6.17
CA ASP A 186 3.96 12.80 6.36
C ASP A 186 3.62 11.44 5.73
N LEU A 187 4.44 10.96 4.80
CA LEU A 187 4.31 9.64 4.18
C LEU A 187 5.25 8.57 4.75
N ALA A 188 6.08 8.90 5.74
CA ALA A 188 7.04 7.97 6.33
C ALA A 188 6.36 6.71 6.89
N ASP A 189 5.17 6.85 7.47
CA ASP A 189 4.37 5.76 8.02
C ASP A 189 3.86 4.75 6.97
N ASN A 190 4.02 5.04 5.68
CA ASN A 190 3.71 4.09 4.62
C ASN A 190 4.82 3.04 4.44
N THR A 191 6.05 3.32 4.85
CA THR A 191 7.20 2.44 4.65
C THR A 191 6.97 1.00 5.12
N PRO A 192 6.46 0.74 6.33
CA PRO A 192 6.26 -0.63 6.80
C PRO A 192 5.12 -1.39 6.11
N ARG A 193 4.28 -0.70 5.33
CA ARG A 193 3.20 -1.31 4.54
C ARG A 193 3.59 -1.60 3.10
N GLN A 194 4.68 -1.04 2.63
CA GLN A 194 5.27 -1.17 1.29
C GLN A 194 6.49 -2.08 1.31
#